data_2fed88e948c082dffe04f0c04adc5ed0
#
_entry.id   2fed88e948c082dffe04f0c04adc5ed0
#
_cell.length_a   1.000
_cell.length_b   1.000
_cell.length_c   1.000
_cell.angle_alpha   90.00
_cell.angle_beta   90.00
_cell.angle_gamma   90.00
#
_symmetry.space_group_name_H-M   'P 1'
#
loop_
_entity.id
_entity.type
_entity.pdbx_description
1 polymer ?
#
loop_
_entity_poly.entity_id
_entity_poly.type
_entity_poly.pdbx_seq_one_letter_code
_entity_poly.pdbx_strand_id
1 'polypeptide(L)'
;MTKKAANAEQAVRIAAGKSIEASLQNTFAVGGVLIDNRSGTALCALHNNVLEDFENSKLFLLHDPTAHGERQIVDWYFKNRKRLNLPDPGKLSVITTLDPCAMCAGALLTAGFNVGVSAIDNYAGINYNEAFDFPSVPSRWRSVAQSSFAYYGVEAPIRRAYRGGKRVAFAKQTISAFTFCLTGTIFESSVNSVRALDNNSGQDPSKLTNPKNLPRNSTVRKALLDAYPEAFSVTCPKPRLPGTEIARALLNTAKKAHRRGAAFNSVAFLDPFGNLLLCLGGAEERSPIRTAFMEVTRAYAHTRWVLMNHRDKSVREQAGNVLTHPKYGTFVSLYSPDPNTPQGLMTMGAYGSTMEGPIPETFPSNLQYVLLPEGVSQADVSEMAMGLPPFYTTSVQVAPSQVLDEGLIEETRSSL
;
A
#
# COMPACT_ATOMS: atom_id res chain seq x y z
N MET A 1 -3.30 29.83 -8.46
CA MET A 1 -3.91 30.37 -7.20
C MET A 1 -4.00 29.23 -6.19
N THR A 2 -3.41 29.40 -5.01
CA THR A 2 -3.54 28.45 -3.90
C THR A 2 -5.00 28.48 -3.42
N LYS A 3 -5.70 27.36 -3.51
CA LYS A 3 -7.07 27.25 -2.98
C LYS A 3 -7.03 27.32 -1.46
N LYS A 4 -7.95 28.04 -0.84
CA LYS A 4 -8.11 28.13 0.61
C LYS A 4 -9.49 27.57 0.97
N ALA A 5 -9.55 26.65 1.93
CA ALA A 5 -10.79 26.18 2.51
C ALA A 5 -11.08 27.00 3.79
N ALA A 6 -12.28 27.52 3.91
CA ALA A 6 -12.71 28.26 5.08
C ALA A 6 -13.40 27.37 6.14
N ASN A 7 -13.83 26.16 5.75
CA ASN A 7 -14.57 25.21 6.59
C ASN A 7 -14.40 23.77 6.06
N ALA A 8 -14.95 22.81 6.83
CA ALA A 8 -14.92 21.39 6.48
C ALA A 8 -15.56 21.09 5.13
N GLU A 9 -16.72 21.71 4.86
CA GLU A 9 -17.45 21.53 3.59
C GLU A 9 -16.58 21.85 2.37
N GLN A 10 -15.87 23.00 2.41
CA GLN A 10 -15.01 23.40 1.30
C GLN A 10 -13.78 22.48 1.16
N ALA A 11 -13.20 22.03 2.28
CA ALA A 11 -12.06 21.11 2.26
C ALA A 11 -12.46 19.75 1.66
N VAL A 12 -13.60 19.19 2.09
CA VAL A 12 -14.12 17.94 1.56
C VAL A 12 -14.49 18.07 0.07
N ARG A 13 -15.05 19.20 -0.35
CA ARG A 13 -15.33 19.46 -1.79
C ARG A 13 -14.06 19.50 -2.64
N ILE A 14 -12.94 20.01 -2.12
CA ILE A 14 -11.65 19.94 -2.83
C ILE A 14 -11.22 18.47 -3.01
N ALA A 15 -11.31 17.66 -1.93
CA ALA A 15 -11.03 16.24 -1.98
C ALA A 15 -12.01 15.48 -2.92
N ALA A 16 -13.32 15.81 -2.87
CA ALA A 16 -14.34 15.21 -3.75
C ALA A 16 -14.08 15.50 -5.24
N GLY A 17 -13.59 16.71 -5.58
CA GLY A 17 -13.12 16.99 -6.94
C GLY A 17 -12.04 16.01 -7.41
N LYS A 18 -11.15 15.59 -6.50
CA LYS A 18 -10.12 14.60 -6.78
C LYS A 18 -10.70 13.17 -6.87
N SER A 19 -11.72 12.83 -6.10
CA SER A 19 -12.38 11.52 -6.26
C SER A 19 -13.11 11.40 -7.61
N ILE A 20 -13.67 12.49 -8.12
CA ILE A 20 -14.25 12.53 -9.47
C ILE A 20 -13.17 12.30 -10.53
N GLU A 21 -12.01 12.95 -10.42
CA GLU A 21 -10.87 12.72 -11.33
C GLU A 21 -10.44 11.24 -11.31
N ALA A 22 -10.35 10.60 -10.12
CA ALA A 22 -10.07 9.18 -9.99
C ALA A 22 -11.11 8.29 -10.69
N SER A 23 -12.39 8.59 -10.51
CA SER A 23 -13.48 7.86 -11.18
C SER A 23 -13.39 7.94 -12.70
N LEU A 24 -13.05 9.11 -13.23
CA LEU A 24 -12.84 9.32 -14.67
C LEU A 24 -11.63 8.56 -15.24
N GLN A 25 -10.68 8.21 -14.38
CA GLN A 25 -9.51 7.37 -14.71
C GLN A 25 -9.76 5.88 -14.47
N ASN A 26 -11.02 5.47 -14.21
CA ASN A 26 -11.38 4.09 -13.91
C ASN A 26 -10.64 3.46 -12.73
N THR A 27 -10.20 4.26 -11.75
CA THR A 27 -9.58 3.79 -10.50
C THR A 27 -10.53 4.01 -9.32
N PHE A 28 -10.21 3.46 -8.16
CA PHE A 28 -11.00 3.69 -6.93
C PHE A 28 -11.16 5.17 -6.65
N ALA A 29 -12.41 5.64 -6.57
CA ALA A 29 -12.75 7.06 -6.48
C ALA A 29 -12.53 7.64 -5.07
N VAL A 30 -11.29 7.65 -4.61
CA VAL A 30 -10.87 8.29 -3.37
C VAL A 30 -9.98 9.48 -3.67
N GLY A 31 -10.31 10.63 -3.09
CA GLY A 31 -9.54 11.85 -3.19
C GLY A 31 -9.16 12.40 -1.82
N GLY A 32 -8.03 13.11 -1.78
CA GLY A 32 -7.54 13.74 -0.57
C GLY A 32 -6.97 15.13 -0.83
N VAL A 33 -6.97 15.96 0.21
CA VAL A 33 -6.32 17.28 0.20
C VAL A 33 -5.53 17.49 1.49
N LEU A 34 -4.32 18.01 1.36
CA LEU A 34 -3.48 18.42 2.49
C LEU A 34 -3.76 19.88 2.85
N ILE A 35 -4.24 20.11 4.06
CA ILE A 35 -4.63 21.43 4.59
C ILE A 35 -3.65 21.86 5.68
N ASP A 36 -3.17 23.09 5.61
CA ASP A 36 -2.53 23.78 6.72
C ASP A 36 -3.61 24.18 7.74
N ASN A 37 -3.55 23.61 8.94
CA ASN A 37 -4.57 23.77 9.97
C ASN A 37 -4.73 25.23 10.43
N ARG A 38 -3.67 26.04 10.34
CA ARG A 38 -3.67 27.44 10.77
C ARG A 38 -4.33 28.36 9.74
N SER A 39 -3.97 28.17 8.45
CA SER A 39 -4.39 29.11 7.39
C SER A 39 -5.59 28.61 6.58
N GLY A 40 -5.91 27.32 6.64
CA GLY A 40 -6.88 26.67 5.76
C GLY A 40 -6.38 26.49 4.30
N THR A 41 -5.09 26.76 4.05
CA THR A 41 -4.52 26.66 2.70
C THR A 41 -4.42 25.20 2.27
N ALA A 42 -4.95 24.90 1.08
CA ALA A 42 -4.75 23.62 0.41
C ALA A 42 -3.35 23.58 -0.22
N LEU A 43 -2.48 22.76 0.33
CA LEU A 43 -1.08 22.64 -0.10
C LEU A 43 -0.91 21.69 -1.26
N CYS A 44 -1.69 20.60 -1.27
CA CYS A 44 -1.67 19.55 -2.27
C CYS A 44 -3.02 18.85 -2.28
N ALA A 45 -3.50 18.42 -3.44
CA ALA A 45 -4.70 17.59 -3.56
C ALA A 45 -4.43 16.48 -4.60
N LEU A 46 -4.61 15.23 -4.19
CA LEU A 46 -4.33 14.03 -4.99
C LEU A 46 -5.47 13.02 -4.86
N HIS A 47 -5.49 12.05 -5.74
CA HIS A 47 -6.47 10.95 -5.75
C HIS A 47 -5.77 9.61 -5.93
N ASN A 48 -6.51 8.53 -5.82
CA ASN A 48 -6.01 7.21 -6.18
C ASN A 48 -5.57 7.20 -7.64
N ASN A 49 -4.40 6.62 -7.87
CA ASN A 49 -3.81 6.46 -9.20
C ASN A 49 -3.18 5.07 -9.33
N VAL A 50 -3.91 4.04 -8.90
CA VAL A 50 -3.44 2.65 -8.96
C VAL A 50 -3.39 2.12 -10.39
N LEU A 51 -4.30 2.64 -11.24
CA LEU A 51 -4.35 2.38 -12.68
C LEU A 51 -3.92 3.64 -13.42
N GLU A 52 -2.87 3.56 -14.20
CA GLU A 52 -2.53 4.62 -15.16
C GLU A 52 -3.18 4.27 -16.51
N ASP A 53 -3.97 5.21 -17.04
CA ASP A 53 -4.65 5.01 -18.31
C ASP A 53 -3.65 5.11 -19.47
N PHE A 54 -3.65 4.07 -20.33
CA PHE A 54 -2.95 4.09 -21.60
C PHE A 54 -3.97 4.22 -22.72
N GLU A 55 -3.86 5.24 -23.53
CA GLU A 55 -4.78 5.61 -24.63
C GLU A 55 -5.13 4.48 -25.61
N ASN A 56 -4.52 3.30 -25.54
CA ASN A 56 -4.78 2.17 -26.43
C ASN A 56 -4.61 0.80 -25.77
N SER A 57 -4.49 0.71 -24.46
CA SER A 57 -4.31 -0.57 -23.76
C SER A 57 -5.65 -1.14 -23.33
N LYS A 58 -5.96 -2.34 -23.80
CA LYS A 58 -7.08 -3.15 -23.31
C LYS A 58 -6.76 -3.90 -22.01
N LEU A 59 -5.55 -3.72 -21.48
CA LEU A 59 -5.05 -4.37 -20.28
C LEU A 59 -5.03 -3.38 -19.14
N PHE A 60 -5.99 -3.52 -18.23
CA PHE A 60 -5.99 -2.80 -16.98
C PHE A 60 -5.06 -3.54 -16.00
N LEU A 61 -3.86 -3.01 -15.82
CA LEU A 61 -2.88 -3.53 -14.89
C LEU A 61 -2.56 -2.45 -13.87
N LEU A 62 -2.37 -2.88 -12.62
CA LEU A 62 -1.91 -1.97 -11.59
C LEU A 62 -0.52 -1.42 -11.94
N HIS A 63 -0.46 -0.10 -12.04
CA HIS A 63 0.79 0.64 -12.18
C HIS A 63 1.54 0.75 -10.83
N ASP A 64 0.83 1.14 -9.79
CA ASP A 64 1.29 1.20 -8.40
C ASP A 64 0.11 0.84 -7.47
N PRO A 65 0.04 -0.40 -6.95
CA PRO A 65 -1.07 -0.83 -6.10
C PRO A 65 -1.17 -0.04 -4.80
N THR A 66 -0.13 0.71 -4.46
CA THR A 66 -0.09 1.55 -3.26
C THR A 66 -0.41 3.02 -3.54
N ALA A 67 -0.73 3.40 -4.78
CA ALA A 67 -0.98 4.78 -5.19
C ALA A 67 -2.37 5.28 -4.75
N HIS A 68 -2.73 5.06 -3.48
CA HIS A 68 -3.89 5.67 -2.86
C HIS A 68 -3.67 7.16 -2.60
N GLY A 69 -4.72 7.97 -2.69
CA GLY A 69 -4.63 9.42 -2.60
C GLY A 69 -3.90 9.90 -1.34
N GLU A 70 -4.25 9.35 -0.19
CA GLU A 70 -3.65 9.71 1.10
C GLU A 70 -2.17 9.35 1.16
N ARG A 71 -1.80 8.12 0.72
CA ARG A 71 -0.41 7.69 0.69
C ARG A 71 0.43 8.58 -0.25
N GLN A 72 -0.11 8.96 -1.41
CA GLN A 72 0.57 9.85 -2.34
C GLN A 72 0.75 11.26 -1.77
N ILE A 73 -0.20 11.76 -0.97
CA ILE A 73 -0.06 13.04 -0.25
C ILE A 73 1.10 12.97 0.74
N VAL A 74 1.28 11.87 1.47
CA VAL A 74 2.41 11.67 2.37
C VAL A 74 3.74 11.71 1.59
N ASP A 75 3.86 10.96 0.48
CA ASP A 75 5.06 10.99 -0.36
C ASP A 75 5.32 12.40 -0.92
N TRP A 76 4.28 13.08 -1.40
CA TRP A 76 4.39 14.44 -1.90
C TRP A 76 4.91 15.39 -0.82
N TYR A 77 4.42 15.28 0.41
CA TYR A 77 4.87 16.09 1.53
C TYR A 77 6.37 15.89 1.79
N PHE A 78 6.82 14.65 1.99
CA PHE A 78 8.23 14.39 2.30
C PHE A 78 9.17 14.78 1.16
N LYS A 79 8.74 14.64 -0.09
CA LYS A 79 9.48 15.11 -1.28
C LYS A 79 9.63 16.62 -1.32
N ASN A 80 8.62 17.36 -0.86
CA ASN A 80 8.54 18.81 -1.05
C ASN A 80 8.78 19.64 0.22
N ARG A 81 8.71 19.05 1.42
CA ARG A 81 8.67 19.79 2.70
C ARG A 81 9.82 20.77 2.88
N LYS A 82 11.04 20.38 2.55
CA LYS A 82 12.22 21.25 2.65
C LYS A 82 12.18 22.38 1.64
N ARG A 83 11.90 22.07 0.38
CA ARG A 83 11.87 23.06 -0.72
C ARG A 83 10.76 24.09 -0.54
N LEU A 84 9.59 23.69 -0.04
CA LEU A 84 8.43 24.56 0.16
C LEU A 84 8.31 25.08 1.61
N ASN A 85 9.25 24.74 2.49
CA ASN A 85 9.23 25.09 3.91
C ASN A 85 7.87 24.79 4.57
N LEU A 86 7.38 23.55 4.36
CA LEU A 86 6.07 23.15 4.88
C LEU A 86 6.10 22.94 6.40
N PRO A 87 5.00 23.24 7.10
CA PRO A 87 4.86 22.96 8.53
C PRO A 87 5.02 21.46 8.84
N ASP A 88 5.32 21.14 10.10
CA ASP A 88 5.38 19.76 10.57
C ASP A 88 4.03 19.02 10.35
N PRO A 89 4.03 17.69 10.13
CA PRO A 89 2.82 16.93 9.86
C PRO A 89 1.70 17.12 10.89
N GLY A 90 2.04 17.22 12.18
CA GLY A 90 1.07 17.45 13.26
C GLY A 90 0.35 18.82 13.22
N LYS A 91 0.79 19.74 12.38
CA LYS A 91 0.15 21.03 12.08
C LYS A 91 -0.67 21.01 10.79
N LEU A 92 -0.72 19.88 10.15
CA LEU A 92 -1.39 19.65 8.86
C LEU A 92 -2.49 18.60 9.03
N SER A 93 -3.49 18.66 8.15
CA SER A 93 -4.53 17.63 8.07
C SER A 93 -4.67 17.13 6.64
N VAL A 94 -4.70 15.82 6.48
CA VAL A 94 -5.18 15.17 5.25
C VAL A 94 -6.69 15.04 5.35
N ILE A 95 -7.42 15.73 4.50
CA ILE A 95 -8.88 15.57 4.42
C ILE A 95 -9.15 14.61 3.27
N THR A 96 -9.78 13.48 3.57
CA THR A 96 -10.07 12.41 2.62
C THR A 96 -11.57 12.22 2.43
N THR A 97 -11.96 11.81 1.23
CA THR A 97 -13.37 11.54 0.88
C THR A 97 -13.91 10.26 1.51
N LEU A 98 -13.03 9.32 1.83
CA LEU A 98 -13.39 8.01 2.38
C LEU A 98 -12.53 7.68 3.61
N ASP A 99 -13.04 6.82 4.47
CA ASP A 99 -12.29 6.27 5.59
C ASP A 99 -11.00 5.58 5.10
N PRO A 100 -9.81 5.99 5.57
CA PRO A 100 -8.56 5.41 5.08
C PRO A 100 -8.48 3.91 5.33
N CYS A 101 -8.06 3.16 4.33
CA CYS A 101 -7.77 1.74 4.47
C CYS A 101 -6.56 1.49 5.40
N ALA A 102 -6.31 0.23 5.79
CA ALA A 102 -5.22 -0.13 6.70
C ALA A 102 -3.84 0.40 6.25
N MET A 103 -3.54 0.35 4.94
CA MET A 103 -2.30 0.92 4.39
C MET A 103 -2.23 2.43 4.60
N CYS A 104 -3.28 3.15 4.21
CA CYS A 104 -3.31 4.61 4.31
C CYS A 104 -3.32 5.09 5.76
N ALA A 105 -4.09 4.44 6.63
CA ALA A 105 -4.11 4.76 8.05
C ALA A 105 -2.74 4.54 8.71
N GLY A 106 -2.09 3.41 8.42
CA GLY A 106 -0.73 3.14 8.87
C GLY A 106 0.28 4.17 8.35
N ALA A 107 0.17 4.59 7.09
CA ALA A 107 1.02 5.62 6.50
C ALA A 107 0.82 7.00 7.16
N LEU A 108 -0.43 7.41 7.39
CA LEU A 108 -0.79 8.69 7.99
C LEU A 108 -0.33 8.77 9.46
N LEU A 109 -0.53 7.69 10.23
CA LEU A 109 -0.06 7.57 11.61
C LEU A 109 1.47 7.59 11.69
N THR A 110 2.15 6.82 10.84
CA THR A 110 3.63 6.79 10.76
C THR A 110 4.19 8.17 10.45
N ALA A 111 3.55 8.92 9.57
CA ALA A 111 3.97 10.25 9.16
C ALA A 111 3.55 11.35 10.14
N GLY A 112 2.64 11.07 11.08
CA GLY A 112 2.19 12.01 12.11
C GLY A 112 1.19 13.05 11.64
N PHE A 113 0.43 12.77 10.57
CA PHE A 113 -0.63 13.68 10.09
C PHE A 113 -1.92 13.58 10.90
N ASN A 114 -2.67 14.68 10.91
CA ASN A 114 -4.07 14.62 11.29
C ASN A 114 -4.94 14.27 10.08
N VAL A 115 -6.11 13.67 10.32
CA VAL A 115 -6.96 13.12 9.25
C VAL A 115 -8.41 13.51 9.46
N GLY A 116 -9.01 14.17 8.48
CA GLY A 116 -10.45 14.47 8.46
C GLY A 116 -11.14 13.62 7.40
N VAL A 117 -12.18 12.90 7.81
CA VAL A 117 -12.86 11.91 6.98
C VAL A 117 -14.29 12.37 6.66
N SER A 118 -14.70 12.26 5.40
CA SER A 118 -16.06 12.50 4.94
C SER A 118 -16.94 11.26 5.11
N ALA A 119 -16.80 10.26 4.24
CA ALA A 119 -17.58 9.04 4.24
C ALA A 119 -16.87 7.89 4.98
N ILE A 120 -17.68 6.94 5.46
CA ILE A 120 -17.18 5.73 6.15
C ILE A 120 -17.06 4.60 5.13
N ASP A 121 -16.13 3.69 5.38
CA ASP A 121 -15.98 2.45 4.63
C ASP A 121 -16.01 1.28 5.61
N ASN A 122 -17.16 0.61 5.68
CA ASN A 122 -17.38 -0.51 6.60
C ASN A 122 -16.69 -1.81 6.14
N TYR A 123 -16.00 -1.79 4.99
CA TYR A 123 -15.36 -2.98 4.43
C TYR A 123 -13.83 -2.94 4.50
N ALA A 124 -13.20 -1.84 4.09
CA ALA A 124 -11.74 -1.68 4.10
C ALA A 124 -11.23 -0.55 5.00
N GLY A 125 -12.12 0.33 5.47
CA GLY A 125 -11.77 1.48 6.29
C GLY A 125 -11.25 1.13 7.67
N ILE A 126 -10.38 1.95 8.22
CA ILE A 126 -9.74 1.71 9.52
C ILE A 126 -10.73 1.80 10.71
N ASN A 127 -11.86 2.46 10.52
CA ASN A 127 -12.95 2.58 11.49
C ASN A 127 -14.21 1.85 11.00
N TYR A 128 -14.05 0.71 10.35
CA TYR A 128 -15.09 -0.07 9.67
C TYR A 128 -16.29 -0.43 10.55
N ASN A 129 -16.12 -0.50 11.87
CA ASN A 129 -17.19 -0.78 12.83
C ASN A 129 -17.90 0.50 13.33
N GLU A 130 -17.50 1.68 12.88
CA GLU A 130 -18.00 2.99 13.29
C GLU A 130 -17.90 3.29 14.80
N ALA A 131 -17.25 2.43 15.56
CA ALA A 131 -17.13 2.59 17.02
C ALA A 131 -16.08 3.63 17.43
N PHE A 132 -15.22 4.07 16.50
CA PHE A 132 -14.10 4.98 16.75
C PHE A 132 -13.08 4.41 17.74
N ASP A 133 -12.95 3.11 17.80
CA ASP A 133 -12.02 2.37 18.66
C ASP A 133 -10.77 1.89 17.92
N PHE A 134 -10.79 1.94 16.57
CA PHE A 134 -9.66 1.58 15.71
C PHE A 134 -9.08 0.19 16.01
N PRO A 135 -9.87 -0.88 15.93
CA PRO A 135 -9.46 -2.20 16.38
C PRO A 135 -8.22 -2.74 15.67
N SER A 136 -8.02 -2.37 14.40
CA SER A 136 -6.86 -2.77 13.58
C SER A 136 -5.57 -2.00 13.91
N VAL A 137 -5.69 -0.86 14.59
CA VAL A 137 -4.52 -0.06 14.98
C VAL A 137 -3.83 -0.70 16.19
N PRO A 138 -2.49 -0.85 16.19
CA PRO A 138 -1.76 -1.36 17.35
C PRO A 138 -2.19 -0.67 18.65
N SER A 139 -2.41 -1.42 19.70
CA SER A 139 -3.07 -0.95 20.95
C SER A 139 -2.49 0.35 21.51
N ARG A 140 -1.17 0.46 21.54
CA ARG A 140 -0.45 1.66 22.00
C ARG A 140 -0.62 2.88 21.10
N TRP A 141 -1.14 2.71 19.87
CA TRP A 141 -1.37 3.76 18.90
C TRP A 141 -2.85 4.16 18.78
N ARG A 142 -3.77 3.43 19.42
CA ARG A 142 -5.21 3.72 19.35
C ARG A 142 -5.55 5.10 19.88
N SER A 143 -4.94 5.51 21.01
CA SER A 143 -5.12 6.86 21.56
C SER A 143 -4.59 7.95 20.62
N VAL A 144 -3.49 7.68 19.89
CA VAL A 144 -2.97 8.58 18.87
C VAL A 144 -3.94 8.68 17.71
N ALA A 145 -4.47 7.56 17.21
CA ALA A 145 -5.48 7.52 16.16
C ALA A 145 -6.74 8.30 16.57
N GLN A 146 -7.29 8.04 17.76
CA GLN A 146 -8.44 8.78 18.30
C GLN A 146 -8.21 10.29 18.43
N SER A 147 -6.98 10.73 18.68
CA SER A 147 -6.64 12.15 18.79
C SER A 147 -6.36 12.83 17.46
N SER A 148 -5.91 12.10 16.45
CA SER A 148 -5.50 12.61 15.14
C SER A 148 -6.50 12.37 14.02
N PHE A 149 -7.42 11.41 14.16
CA PHE A 149 -8.51 11.19 13.21
C PHE A 149 -9.79 11.87 13.65
N ALA A 150 -10.57 12.32 12.68
CA ALA A 150 -11.91 12.86 12.91
C ALA A 150 -12.82 12.56 11.73
N TYR A 151 -14.09 12.28 12.04
CA TYR A 151 -15.18 12.10 11.11
C TYR A 151 -16.10 13.29 11.22
N TYR A 152 -16.22 14.08 10.16
CA TYR A 152 -17.05 15.29 10.18
C TYR A 152 -18.50 14.95 10.44
N GLY A 153 -19.19 15.82 11.17
CA GLY A 153 -20.63 15.73 11.31
C GLY A 153 -21.32 15.83 9.95
N VAL A 154 -22.55 15.35 9.85
CA VAL A 154 -23.37 15.46 8.65
C VAL A 154 -24.70 16.10 9.02
N GLU A 155 -25.13 17.08 8.22
CA GLU A 155 -26.40 17.79 8.41
C GLU A 155 -27.61 16.89 8.10
N ALA A 156 -28.81 17.41 8.40
CA ALA A 156 -30.05 16.74 8.03
C ALA A 156 -30.11 16.46 6.52
N PRO A 157 -30.71 15.36 6.05
CA PRO A 157 -31.48 14.37 6.84
C PRO A 157 -30.66 13.30 7.55
N ILE A 158 -29.34 13.15 7.27
CA ILE A 158 -28.49 12.06 7.77
C ILE A 158 -28.18 12.21 9.27
N ARG A 159 -27.85 13.44 9.72
CA ARG A 159 -27.64 13.79 11.14
C ARG A 159 -26.55 12.94 11.84
N ARG A 160 -25.37 12.79 11.22
CA ARG A 160 -24.21 12.21 11.90
C ARG A 160 -23.55 13.28 12.78
N ALA A 161 -23.31 12.99 14.06
CA ALA A 161 -22.53 13.84 14.93
C ALA A 161 -21.04 13.80 14.54
N TYR A 162 -20.33 14.92 14.74
CA TYR A 162 -18.87 14.95 14.66
C TYR A 162 -18.27 13.98 15.68
N ARG A 163 -17.27 13.21 15.27
CA ARG A 163 -16.54 12.31 16.15
C ARG A 163 -15.04 12.39 15.87
N GLY A 164 -14.23 12.64 16.87
CA GLY A 164 -12.78 12.58 16.69
C GLY A 164 -11.95 13.64 17.36
N GLY A 165 -10.67 13.68 16.97
CA GLY A 165 -9.63 14.52 17.52
C GLY A 165 -9.85 16.02 17.29
N LYS A 166 -9.28 16.82 18.20
CA LYS A 166 -9.36 18.30 18.13
C LYS A 166 -8.26 18.92 17.26
N ARG A 167 -7.26 18.12 16.86
CA ARG A 167 -6.10 18.61 16.09
C ARG A 167 -6.37 18.68 14.59
N VAL A 168 -7.45 18.07 14.13
CA VAL A 168 -7.83 18.04 12.72
C VAL A 168 -8.32 19.42 12.29
N ALA A 169 -8.00 19.83 11.07
CA ALA A 169 -8.54 21.06 10.49
C ALA A 169 -10.07 21.02 10.52
N PHE A 170 -10.68 22.16 10.87
CA PHE A 170 -12.14 22.31 10.94
C PHE A 170 -12.83 21.33 11.91
N ALA A 171 -12.14 21.00 13.03
CA ALA A 171 -12.69 20.15 14.08
C ALA A 171 -14.09 20.61 14.53
N LYS A 172 -14.96 19.64 14.85
CA LYS A 172 -16.36 19.84 15.30
C LYS A 172 -17.30 20.46 14.26
N GLN A 173 -16.88 20.61 13.01
CA GLN A 173 -17.76 21.10 11.95
C GLN A 173 -18.55 19.95 11.29
N THR A 174 -19.61 20.34 10.60
CA THR A 174 -20.46 19.47 9.78
C THR A 174 -20.23 19.74 8.31
N ILE A 175 -20.55 18.74 7.50
CA ILE A 175 -20.66 18.83 6.04
C ILE A 175 -22.12 18.60 5.64
N SER A 176 -22.51 19.05 4.45
CA SER A 176 -23.84 18.80 3.94
C SER A 176 -24.08 17.30 3.68
N ALA A 177 -25.35 16.88 3.83
CA ALA A 177 -25.75 15.51 3.44
C ALA A 177 -25.42 15.21 1.98
N PHE A 178 -25.54 16.23 1.09
CA PHE A 178 -25.16 16.09 -0.31
C PHE A 178 -23.68 15.74 -0.48
N THR A 179 -22.77 16.47 0.16
CA THR A 179 -21.32 16.22 0.05
C THR A 179 -20.94 14.86 0.64
N PHE A 180 -21.55 14.46 1.76
CA PHE A 180 -21.37 13.14 2.34
C PHE A 180 -21.81 12.02 1.37
N CYS A 181 -23.04 12.10 0.84
CA CYS A 181 -23.56 11.12 -0.13
C CYS A 181 -22.71 11.09 -1.40
N LEU A 182 -22.32 12.24 -1.93
CA LEU A 182 -21.48 12.34 -3.12
C LEU A 182 -20.19 11.54 -2.95
N THR A 183 -19.46 11.73 -1.84
CA THR A 183 -18.17 11.06 -1.61
C THR A 183 -18.34 9.54 -1.47
N GLY A 184 -19.38 9.07 -0.77
CA GLY A 184 -19.67 7.64 -0.64
C GLY A 184 -20.13 7.01 -1.95
N THR A 185 -21.10 7.63 -2.64
CA THR A 185 -21.69 7.06 -3.86
C THR A 185 -20.68 6.99 -5.02
N ILE A 186 -19.82 7.99 -5.19
CA ILE A 186 -18.78 7.96 -6.22
C ILE A 186 -17.80 6.80 -5.95
N PHE A 187 -17.41 6.59 -4.70
CA PHE A 187 -16.56 5.46 -4.33
C PHE A 187 -17.24 4.14 -4.66
N GLU A 188 -18.46 3.90 -4.17
CA GLU A 188 -19.21 2.67 -4.40
C GLU A 188 -19.41 2.37 -5.90
N SER A 189 -19.69 3.38 -6.70
CA SER A 189 -19.82 3.22 -8.15
C SER A 189 -18.50 2.79 -8.80
N SER A 190 -17.36 3.27 -8.30
CA SER A 190 -16.05 2.93 -8.84
C SER A 190 -15.58 1.52 -8.45
N VAL A 191 -15.98 1.02 -7.29
CA VAL A 191 -15.55 -0.30 -6.77
C VAL A 191 -15.92 -1.43 -7.76
N ASN A 192 -17.14 -1.43 -8.26
CA ASN A 192 -17.59 -2.46 -9.20
C ASN A 192 -16.83 -2.40 -10.53
N SER A 193 -16.52 -1.20 -11.01
CA SER A 193 -15.73 -1.00 -12.23
C SER A 193 -14.30 -1.52 -12.06
N VAL A 194 -13.63 -1.17 -10.96
CA VAL A 194 -12.26 -1.62 -10.69
C VAL A 194 -12.20 -3.14 -10.50
N ARG A 195 -13.13 -3.73 -9.73
CA ARG A 195 -13.21 -5.18 -9.55
C ARG A 195 -13.45 -5.95 -10.86
N ALA A 196 -14.25 -5.39 -11.76
CA ALA A 196 -14.45 -6.00 -13.08
C ALA A 196 -13.15 -6.02 -13.93
N LEU A 197 -12.28 -5.03 -13.75
CA LEU A 197 -11.00 -4.94 -14.43
C LEU A 197 -9.98 -5.92 -13.85
N ASP A 198 -9.99 -6.14 -12.55
CA ASP A 198 -9.03 -7.00 -11.84
C ASP A 198 -9.14 -8.48 -12.24
N ASN A 199 -10.33 -8.96 -12.59
CA ASN A 199 -10.54 -10.32 -13.08
C ASN A 199 -9.72 -10.68 -14.34
N ASN A 200 -9.13 -9.68 -15.02
CA ASN A 200 -8.30 -9.86 -16.21
C ASN A 200 -6.79 -9.65 -15.95
N SER A 201 -6.38 -9.45 -14.70
CA SER A 201 -5.05 -8.92 -14.36
C SER A 201 -3.92 -9.94 -14.35
N GLY A 202 -4.14 -11.23 -14.55
CA GLY A 202 -3.07 -12.21 -14.47
C GLY A 202 -3.31 -13.48 -15.27
N GLN A 203 -2.26 -13.96 -15.94
CA GLN A 203 -2.29 -15.29 -16.52
C GLN A 203 -2.20 -16.37 -15.44
N ASP A 204 -2.88 -17.49 -15.67
CA ASP A 204 -2.72 -18.70 -14.89
C ASP A 204 -1.24 -19.12 -14.86
N PRO A 205 -0.62 -19.28 -13.68
CA PRO A 205 0.79 -19.67 -13.56
C PRO A 205 1.16 -20.93 -14.33
N SER A 206 0.22 -21.87 -14.53
CA SER A 206 0.44 -23.10 -15.30
C SER A 206 0.74 -22.85 -16.77
N LYS A 207 0.37 -21.67 -17.29
CA LYS A 207 0.60 -21.27 -18.69
C LYS A 207 1.84 -20.43 -18.87
N LEU A 208 2.52 -20.06 -17.78
CA LEU A 208 3.72 -19.25 -17.84
C LEU A 208 4.94 -20.08 -18.24
N THR A 209 5.89 -19.40 -18.86
CA THR A 209 7.23 -19.92 -19.09
C THR A 209 8.21 -19.27 -18.11
N ASN A 210 9.23 -20.02 -17.70
CA ASN A 210 10.20 -19.54 -16.72
C ASN A 210 11.00 -18.36 -17.30
N PRO A 211 10.92 -17.15 -16.69
CA PRO A 211 11.61 -15.95 -17.17
C PRO A 211 13.14 -16.09 -17.13
N LYS A 212 13.69 -17.00 -16.35
CA LYS A 212 15.13 -17.30 -16.33
C LYS A 212 15.63 -17.83 -17.67
N ASN A 213 14.74 -18.46 -18.45
CA ASN A 213 15.06 -19.01 -19.78
C ASN A 213 15.03 -17.95 -20.90
N LEU A 214 14.66 -16.72 -20.59
CA LEU A 214 14.67 -15.64 -21.58
C LEU A 214 16.10 -15.38 -22.10
N PRO A 215 16.25 -15.09 -23.40
CA PRO A 215 17.53 -14.69 -23.97
C PRO A 215 18.15 -13.50 -23.22
N ARG A 216 19.48 -13.47 -23.13
CA ARG A 216 20.21 -12.39 -22.44
C ARG A 216 19.91 -10.99 -23.00
N ASN A 217 19.59 -10.89 -24.28
CA ASN A 217 19.24 -9.63 -24.97
C ASN A 217 17.76 -9.28 -24.90
N SER A 218 16.92 -10.13 -24.26
CA SER A 218 15.48 -9.86 -24.09
C SER A 218 15.25 -8.54 -23.33
N THR A 219 14.34 -7.72 -23.85
CA THR A 219 13.92 -6.45 -23.19
C THR A 219 13.30 -6.73 -21.83
N VAL A 220 12.48 -7.80 -21.70
CA VAL A 220 11.87 -8.20 -20.43
C VAL A 220 12.95 -8.58 -19.40
N ARG A 221 13.93 -9.39 -19.80
CA ARG A 221 15.04 -9.77 -18.92
C ARG A 221 15.87 -8.57 -18.47
N LYS A 222 16.17 -7.66 -19.40
CA LYS A 222 16.91 -6.43 -19.08
C LYS A 222 16.15 -5.55 -18.10
N ALA A 223 14.85 -5.33 -18.29
CA ALA A 223 14.04 -4.53 -17.39
C ALA A 223 14.01 -5.09 -15.96
N LEU A 224 13.96 -6.42 -15.80
CA LEU A 224 14.06 -7.06 -14.47
C LEU A 224 15.45 -6.87 -13.84
N LEU A 225 16.52 -6.95 -14.62
CA LEU A 225 17.88 -6.67 -14.15
C LEU A 225 18.13 -5.19 -13.84
N ASP A 226 17.50 -4.28 -14.58
CA ASP A 226 17.54 -2.84 -14.29
C ASP A 226 16.81 -2.50 -12.99
N ALA A 227 15.68 -3.18 -12.71
CA ALA A 227 14.95 -3.04 -11.46
C ALA A 227 15.73 -3.65 -10.27
N TYR A 228 16.40 -4.78 -10.48
CA TYR A 228 17.24 -5.44 -9.50
C TYR A 228 18.41 -6.16 -10.19
N PRO A 229 19.65 -5.65 -10.09
CA PRO A 229 20.81 -6.20 -10.81
C PRO A 229 21.14 -7.67 -10.51
N GLU A 230 20.72 -8.18 -9.33
CA GLU A 230 20.90 -9.57 -8.93
C GLU A 230 19.67 -10.43 -9.25
N ALA A 231 18.70 -9.95 -10.09
CA ALA A 231 17.58 -10.77 -10.55
C ALA A 231 18.11 -12.06 -11.21
N PHE A 232 17.42 -13.17 -10.94
CA PHE A 232 17.79 -14.52 -11.40
C PHE A 232 19.10 -15.09 -10.83
N SER A 233 19.80 -14.40 -9.91
CA SER A 233 21.01 -14.91 -9.27
C SER A 233 20.72 -16.13 -8.40
N VAL A 234 19.50 -16.19 -7.87
CA VAL A 234 18.99 -17.25 -7.01
C VAL A 234 17.72 -17.86 -7.60
N THR A 235 17.56 -19.17 -7.45
CA THR A 235 16.31 -19.88 -7.72
C THR A 235 16.07 -20.87 -6.58
N CYS A 236 14.97 -20.69 -5.87
CA CYS A 236 14.54 -21.59 -4.81
C CYS A 236 13.99 -22.89 -5.48
N PRO A 237 14.51 -24.07 -5.14
CA PRO A 237 14.05 -25.33 -5.75
C PRO A 237 12.56 -25.60 -5.52
N LYS A 238 12.04 -25.11 -4.41
CA LYS A 238 10.61 -25.14 -4.06
C LYS A 238 10.11 -23.70 -3.98
N PRO A 239 9.37 -23.20 -4.98
CA PRO A 239 9.05 -21.77 -5.12
C PRO A 239 8.42 -21.10 -3.91
N ARG A 240 7.61 -21.83 -3.16
CA ARG A 240 6.93 -21.32 -1.97
C ARG A 240 7.61 -21.67 -0.63
N LEU A 241 8.68 -22.41 -0.70
CA LEU A 241 9.48 -22.85 0.44
C LEU A 241 10.92 -22.35 0.27
N PRO A 242 11.14 -21.04 0.42
CA PRO A 242 12.48 -20.47 0.31
C PRO A 242 13.38 -21.04 1.41
N GLY A 243 14.60 -21.39 1.04
CA GLY A 243 15.64 -21.90 1.93
C GLY A 243 16.82 -20.95 2.02
N THR A 244 17.96 -21.45 2.49
CA THR A 244 19.19 -20.68 2.74
C THR A 244 19.70 -19.92 1.51
N GLU A 245 19.34 -20.34 0.30
CA GLU A 245 19.77 -19.69 -0.94
C GLU A 245 19.42 -18.20 -1.06
N ILE A 246 18.36 -17.72 -0.34
CA ILE A 246 18.01 -16.30 -0.34
C ILE A 246 18.60 -15.49 0.81
N ALA A 247 19.19 -16.13 1.83
CA ALA A 247 19.70 -15.46 3.02
C ALA A 247 20.64 -14.31 2.69
N ARG A 248 21.62 -14.58 1.83
CA ARG A 248 22.60 -13.57 1.41
C ARG A 248 21.98 -12.37 0.71
N ALA A 249 20.97 -12.58 -0.14
CA ALA A 249 20.28 -11.50 -0.84
C ALA A 249 19.52 -10.60 0.15
N LEU A 250 18.78 -11.20 1.09
CA LEU A 250 18.05 -10.46 2.13
C LEU A 250 19.01 -9.65 3.01
N LEU A 251 20.05 -10.29 3.58
CA LEU A 251 21.00 -9.65 4.49
C LEU A 251 21.78 -8.52 3.82
N ASN A 252 22.31 -8.75 2.62
CA ASN A 252 23.08 -7.73 1.91
C ASN A 252 22.22 -6.53 1.55
N THR A 253 20.97 -6.76 1.16
CA THR A 253 20.02 -5.70 0.82
C THR A 253 19.64 -4.90 2.06
N ALA A 254 19.34 -5.55 3.19
CA ALA A 254 19.07 -4.90 4.46
C ALA A 254 20.26 -4.06 4.94
N LYS A 255 21.50 -4.61 4.89
CA LYS A 255 22.73 -3.89 5.22
C LYS A 255 22.93 -2.65 4.34
N LYS A 256 22.68 -2.77 3.02
CA LYS A 256 22.75 -1.62 2.09
C LYS A 256 21.73 -0.54 2.41
N ALA A 257 20.48 -0.92 2.73
CA ALA A 257 19.43 0.01 3.11
C ALA A 257 19.76 0.73 4.43
N HIS A 258 20.17 -0.02 5.43
CA HIS A 258 20.53 0.52 6.75
C HIS A 258 21.69 1.54 6.69
N ARG A 259 22.70 1.28 5.86
CA ARG A 259 23.80 2.25 5.63
C ARG A 259 23.34 3.58 5.04
N ARG A 260 22.17 3.63 4.39
CA ARG A 260 21.56 4.85 3.88
C ARG A 260 20.65 5.55 4.91
N GLY A 261 20.47 4.95 6.09
CA GLY A 261 19.60 5.45 7.14
C GLY A 261 18.15 4.92 7.07
N ALA A 262 17.90 3.88 6.27
CA ALA A 262 16.64 3.16 6.28
C ALA A 262 16.60 2.09 7.38
N ALA A 263 15.43 1.51 7.63
CA ALA A 263 15.30 0.38 8.53
C ALA A 263 16.16 -0.81 8.07
N PHE A 264 16.66 -1.59 9.03
CA PHE A 264 17.37 -2.84 8.73
C PHE A 264 16.36 -3.92 8.35
N ASN A 265 15.81 -3.79 7.16
CA ASN A 265 14.86 -4.77 6.61
C ASN A 265 14.99 -4.82 5.09
N SER A 266 14.57 -5.93 4.53
CA SER A 266 14.52 -6.17 3.10
C SER A 266 13.37 -7.11 2.77
N VAL A 267 12.86 -7.04 1.55
CA VAL A 267 11.84 -7.96 1.04
C VAL A 267 12.30 -8.51 -0.30
N ALA A 268 12.32 -9.83 -0.42
CA ALA A 268 12.50 -10.54 -1.68
C ALA A 268 11.15 -10.87 -2.29
N PHE A 269 11.06 -10.79 -3.62
CA PHE A 269 9.93 -11.29 -4.39
C PHE A 269 10.38 -12.43 -5.31
N LEU A 270 9.81 -13.60 -5.09
CA LEU A 270 10.04 -14.80 -5.88
C LEU A 270 8.87 -15.02 -6.83
N ASP A 271 9.17 -15.36 -8.09
CA ASP A 271 8.14 -15.74 -9.06
C ASP A 271 7.59 -17.15 -8.81
N PRO A 272 6.56 -17.61 -9.56
CA PRO A 272 6.02 -18.97 -9.43
C PRO A 272 7.03 -20.10 -9.72
N PHE A 273 8.17 -19.79 -10.30
CA PHE A 273 9.27 -20.75 -10.57
C PHE A 273 10.35 -20.73 -9.50
N GLY A 274 10.19 -19.88 -8.46
CA GLY A 274 11.17 -19.69 -7.38
C GLY A 274 12.34 -18.79 -7.74
N ASN A 275 12.32 -18.10 -8.90
CA ASN A 275 13.39 -17.17 -9.23
C ASN A 275 13.27 -15.90 -8.40
N LEU A 276 14.38 -15.44 -7.84
CA LEU A 276 14.48 -14.13 -7.23
C LEU A 276 14.39 -13.06 -8.33
N LEU A 277 13.28 -12.34 -8.38
CA LEU A 277 13.08 -11.24 -9.33
C LEU A 277 13.50 -9.90 -8.75
N LEU A 278 13.21 -9.66 -7.47
CA LEU A 278 13.52 -8.43 -6.75
C LEU A 278 13.96 -8.76 -5.32
N CYS A 279 14.88 -7.97 -4.77
CA CYS A 279 15.13 -7.91 -3.33
C CYS A 279 15.50 -6.47 -2.99
N LEU A 280 14.59 -5.75 -2.32
CA LEU A 280 14.76 -4.33 -2.02
C LEU A 280 14.66 -4.08 -0.52
N GLY A 281 15.45 -3.11 -0.06
CA GLY A 281 15.30 -2.51 1.26
C GLY A 281 14.46 -1.26 1.21
N GLY A 282 14.08 -0.73 2.35
CA GLY A 282 13.34 0.50 2.44
C GLY A 282 14.14 1.74 2.03
N ALA A 283 13.44 2.88 2.01
CA ALA A 283 13.99 4.21 1.78
C ALA A 283 13.37 5.21 2.78
N GLU A 284 13.25 4.79 4.04
CA GLU A 284 12.63 5.55 5.12
C GLU A 284 13.37 6.86 5.41
N GLU A 285 14.65 6.96 5.05
CA GLU A 285 15.42 8.21 5.10
C GLU A 285 14.85 9.32 4.20
N ARG A 286 14.07 8.93 3.18
CA ARG A 286 13.40 9.88 2.26
C ARG A 286 11.96 10.15 2.68
N SER A 287 11.26 9.12 3.12
CA SER A 287 9.89 9.19 3.59
C SER A 287 9.62 8.00 4.50
N PRO A 288 9.08 8.21 5.73
CA PRO A 288 8.93 7.15 6.73
C PRO A 288 7.98 6.03 6.31
N ILE A 289 7.26 6.20 5.19
CA ILE A 289 6.34 5.21 4.63
C ILE A 289 6.94 4.38 3.49
N ARG A 290 8.20 4.61 3.13
CA ARG A 290 8.89 3.86 2.07
C ARG A 290 9.58 2.62 2.65
N THR A 291 8.79 1.73 3.24
CA THR A 291 9.29 0.45 3.78
C THR A 291 9.73 -0.50 2.67
N ALA A 292 10.51 -1.52 3.01
CA ALA A 292 11.00 -2.50 2.04
C ALA A 292 9.85 -3.17 1.27
N PHE A 293 8.73 -3.50 1.92
CA PHE A 293 7.57 -4.07 1.25
C PHE A 293 6.95 -3.09 0.23
N MET A 294 6.81 -1.81 0.61
CA MET A 294 6.31 -0.76 -0.29
C MET A 294 7.19 -0.60 -1.53
N GLU A 295 8.52 -0.66 -1.36
CA GLU A 295 9.45 -0.53 -2.48
C GLU A 295 9.37 -1.74 -3.43
N VAL A 296 9.29 -2.97 -2.90
CA VAL A 296 9.24 -4.19 -3.72
C VAL A 296 7.93 -4.27 -4.50
N THR A 297 6.79 -4.08 -3.85
CA THR A 297 5.49 -4.19 -4.53
C THR A 297 5.34 -3.14 -5.63
N ARG A 298 5.78 -1.90 -5.37
CA ARG A 298 5.79 -0.81 -6.37
C ARG A 298 6.73 -1.11 -7.54
N ALA A 299 7.95 -1.56 -7.25
CA ALA A 299 8.92 -1.87 -8.29
C ALA A 299 8.44 -3.01 -9.21
N TYR A 300 7.87 -4.08 -8.64
CA TYR A 300 7.34 -5.18 -9.44
C TYR A 300 6.14 -4.74 -10.29
N ALA A 301 5.17 -4.07 -9.68
CA ALA A 301 3.98 -3.60 -10.38
C ALA A 301 4.35 -2.65 -11.54
N HIS A 302 5.22 -1.67 -11.29
CA HIS A 302 5.68 -0.74 -12.33
C HIS A 302 6.43 -1.46 -13.46
N THR A 303 7.36 -2.35 -13.13
CA THR A 303 8.12 -3.11 -14.14
C THR A 303 7.19 -3.95 -15.01
N ARG A 304 6.25 -4.67 -14.38
CA ARG A 304 5.24 -5.46 -15.09
C ARG A 304 4.37 -4.57 -15.99
N TRP A 305 3.89 -3.45 -15.47
CA TRP A 305 3.05 -2.50 -16.19
C TRP A 305 3.78 -1.91 -17.42
N VAL A 306 5.02 -1.44 -17.27
CA VAL A 306 5.84 -0.92 -18.39
C VAL A 306 6.01 -1.96 -19.50
N LEU A 307 6.29 -3.20 -19.13
CA LEU A 307 6.52 -4.29 -20.07
C LEU A 307 5.24 -4.76 -20.77
N MET A 308 4.14 -4.87 -20.03
CA MET A 308 2.84 -5.28 -20.56
C MET A 308 2.17 -4.19 -21.43
N ASN A 309 2.59 -2.94 -21.28
CA ASN A 309 2.16 -1.79 -22.09
C ASN A 309 3.25 -1.32 -23.06
N HIS A 310 4.30 -2.10 -23.28
CA HIS A 310 5.39 -1.71 -24.16
C HIS A 310 4.88 -1.52 -25.60
N ARG A 311 5.42 -0.50 -26.32
CA ARG A 311 5.04 -0.20 -27.71
C ARG A 311 5.23 -1.37 -28.69
N ASP A 312 6.28 -2.19 -28.47
CA ASP A 312 6.54 -3.38 -29.25
C ASP A 312 5.65 -4.55 -28.78
N LYS A 313 4.84 -5.07 -29.68
CA LYS A 313 3.94 -6.19 -29.43
C LYS A 313 4.68 -7.44 -28.97
N SER A 314 5.86 -7.71 -29.52
CA SER A 314 6.66 -8.90 -29.16
C SER A 314 7.12 -8.86 -27.71
N VAL A 315 7.45 -7.67 -27.20
CA VAL A 315 7.81 -7.45 -25.79
C VAL A 315 6.60 -7.65 -24.89
N ARG A 316 5.40 -7.14 -25.27
CA ARG A 316 4.16 -7.37 -24.51
C ARG A 316 3.81 -8.86 -24.42
N GLU A 317 3.86 -9.59 -25.55
CA GLU A 317 3.60 -11.02 -25.59
C GLU A 317 4.60 -11.80 -24.74
N GLN A 318 5.89 -11.46 -24.86
CA GLN A 318 6.92 -12.07 -24.03
C GLN A 318 6.69 -11.79 -22.53
N ALA A 319 6.38 -10.54 -22.16
CA ALA A 319 6.06 -10.17 -20.77
C ALA A 319 4.84 -10.96 -20.27
N GLY A 320 3.77 -11.03 -21.05
CA GLY A 320 2.56 -11.79 -20.71
C GLY A 320 2.79 -13.29 -20.52
N ASN A 321 3.82 -13.86 -21.17
CA ASN A 321 4.16 -15.27 -21.05
C ASN A 321 5.05 -15.58 -19.84
N VAL A 322 5.66 -14.58 -19.18
CA VAL A 322 6.62 -14.81 -18.09
C VAL A 322 6.29 -14.06 -16.80
N LEU A 323 5.50 -12.99 -16.86
CA LEU A 323 5.13 -12.18 -15.70
C LEU A 323 3.65 -12.37 -15.37
N THR A 324 3.35 -12.53 -14.10
CA THR A 324 1.97 -12.72 -13.62
C THR A 324 1.64 -11.76 -12.47
N HIS A 325 0.38 -11.82 -12.02
CA HIS A 325 -0.04 -11.07 -10.83
C HIS A 325 0.79 -11.49 -9.61
N PRO A 326 1.19 -10.55 -8.73
CA PRO A 326 2.01 -10.85 -7.56
C PRO A 326 1.41 -11.87 -6.59
N LYS A 327 0.07 -12.09 -6.61
CA LYS A 327 -0.60 -13.13 -5.80
C LYS A 327 -0.10 -14.56 -6.05
N TYR A 328 0.51 -14.80 -7.20
CA TYR A 328 1.08 -16.10 -7.55
C TYR A 328 2.58 -16.23 -7.20
N GLY A 329 3.23 -15.14 -6.85
CA GLY A 329 4.59 -15.13 -6.34
C GLY A 329 4.65 -15.29 -4.81
N THR A 330 5.85 -15.13 -4.25
CA THR A 330 6.08 -15.18 -2.80
C THR A 330 6.90 -13.98 -2.37
N PHE A 331 6.39 -13.23 -1.40
CA PHE A 331 7.13 -12.18 -0.71
C PHE A 331 7.80 -12.75 0.52
N VAL A 332 9.10 -12.55 0.67
CA VAL A 332 9.86 -13.01 1.82
C VAL A 332 10.58 -11.82 2.45
N SER A 333 10.12 -11.41 3.62
CA SER A 333 10.72 -10.32 4.39
C SER A 333 11.82 -10.84 5.30
N LEU A 334 12.87 -10.06 5.50
CA LEU A 334 13.88 -10.37 6.53
C LEU A 334 13.22 -10.36 7.92
N TYR A 335 12.46 -9.30 8.24
CA TYR A 335 11.65 -9.23 9.46
C TYR A 335 10.16 -9.18 9.13
N SER A 336 9.35 -9.78 10.01
CA SER A 336 7.89 -9.68 9.91
C SER A 336 7.43 -8.22 9.96
N PRO A 337 6.20 -7.91 9.47
CA PRO A 337 5.51 -6.69 9.89
C PRO A 337 5.45 -6.62 11.42
N ASP A 338 5.87 -5.49 12.01
CA ASP A 338 5.87 -5.33 13.47
C ASP A 338 4.46 -4.93 13.96
N PRO A 339 3.77 -5.80 14.72
CA PRO A 339 2.41 -5.56 15.21
C PRO A 339 2.33 -4.39 16.21
N ASN A 340 3.47 -3.89 16.64
CA ASN A 340 3.57 -2.78 17.56
C ASN A 340 3.71 -1.41 16.88
N THR A 341 3.72 -1.34 15.56
CA THR A 341 3.97 -0.10 14.81
C THR A 341 2.90 0.16 13.75
N PRO A 342 2.59 1.45 13.45
CA PRO A 342 1.74 1.77 12.32
C PRO A 342 2.35 1.33 10.98
N GLN A 343 3.67 1.18 10.87
CA GLN A 343 4.35 0.65 9.68
C GLN A 343 4.02 -0.83 9.46
N GLY A 344 3.85 -1.63 10.52
CA GLY A 344 3.38 -3.00 10.42
C GLY A 344 1.96 -3.07 9.84
N LEU A 345 1.04 -2.24 10.38
CA LEU A 345 -0.31 -2.07 9.85
C LEU A 345 -0.28 -1.64 8.37
N MET A 346 0.56 -0.64 8.03
CA MET A 346 0.73 -0.17 6.66
C MET A 346 1.21 -1.30 5.72
N THR A 347 2.15 -2.12 6.15
CA THR A 347 2.69 -3.24 5.36
C THR A 347 1.63 -4.29 5.07
N MET A 348 0.83 -4.67 6.07
CA MET A 348 -0.29 -5.60 5.88
C MET A 348 -1.37 -5.03 4.97
N GLY A 349 -1.69 -3.74 5.13
CA GLY A 349 -2.60 -3.03 4.24
C GLY A 349 -2.08 -2.93 2.81
N ALA A 350 -0.80 -2.67 2.62
CA ALA A 350 -0.16 -2.63 1.30
C ALA A 350 -0.15 -4.01 0.62
N TYR A 351 0.05 -5.08 1.39
CA TYR A 351 -0.10 -6.43 0.88
C TYR A 351 -1.53 -6.67 0.38
N GLY A 352 -2.56 -6.30 1.15
CA GLY A 352 -3.95 -6.40 0.72
C GLY A 352 -4.25 -5.62 -0.55
N SER A 353 -3.76 -4.38 -0.66
CA SER A 353 -3.88 -3.55 -1.86
C SER A 353 -3.13 -4.14 -3.06
N THR A 354 -2.03 -4.87 -2.83
CA THR A 354 -1.26 -5.54 -3.89
C THR A 354 -1.98 -6.76 -4.44
N MET A 355 -2.71 -7.49 -3.58
CA MET A 355 -3.43 -8.71 -3.95
C MET A 355 -4.78 -8.43 -4.61
N GLU A 356 -5.48 -7.38 -4.19
CA GLU A 356 -6.77 -6.89 -4.75
C GLU A 356 -7.88 -7.94 -4.92
N GLY A 357 -7.90 -8.96 -4.09
CA GLY A 357 -8.93 -9.99 -4.16
C GLY A 357 -8.44 -11.35 -3.66
N PRO A 358 -9.21 -12.41 -3.91
CA PRO A 358 -8.88 -13.73 -3.40
C PRO A 358 -7.49 -14.19 -3.83
N ILE A 359 -6.69 -14.60 -2.87
CA ILE A 359 -5.41 -15.25 -3.13
C ILE A 359 -5.67 -16.75 -3.34
N PRO A 360 -4.89 -17.42 -4.21
CA PRO A 360 -4.94 -18.87 -4.28
C PRO A 360 -4.68 -19.47 -2.89
N GLU A 361 -5.52 -20.40 -2.46
CA GLU A 361 -5.26 -21.16 -1.24
C GLU A 361 -3.94 -21.90 -1.39
N THR A 362 -2.98 -21.55 -0.58
CA THR A 362 -1.64 -22.13 -0.62
C THR A 362 -1.03 -22.16 0.77
N PHE A 363 -0.38 -23.25 1.07
CA PHE A 363 0.45 -23.38 2.25
C PHE A 363 1.92 -23.59 1.83
N PRO A 364 2.85 -22.87 2.42
CA PRO A 364 2.68 -21.72 3.30
C PRO A 364 2.10 -20.50 2.56
N SER A 365 1.70 -19.46 3.32
CA SER A 365 1.27 -18.16 2.77
C SER A 365 2.29 -17.61 1.78
N ASN A 366 1.85 -16.79 0.83
CA ASN A 366 2.77 -16.08 -0.06
C ASN A 366 3.31 -14.77 0.55
N LEU A 367 2.93 -14.42 1.78
CA LEU A 367 3.55 -13.38 2.61
C LEU A 367 4.33 -14.05 3.74
N GLN A 368 5.65 -14.15 3.57
CA GLN A 368 6.51 -14.85 4.51
C GLN A 368 7.55 -13.90 5.13
N TYR A 369 8.09 -14.29 6.27
CA TYR A 369 9.18 -13.59 6.95
C TYR A 369 10.16 -14.60 7.56
N VAL A 370 11.43 -14.19 7.67
CA VAL A 370 12.48 -15.05 8.23
C VAL A 370 12.54 -14.88 9.74
N LEU A 371 12.58 -13.64 10.22
CA LEU A 371 12.78 -13.29 11.64
C LEU A 371 11.60 -12.48 12.18
N LEU A 372 11.45 -12.54 13.50
CA LEU A 372 10.56 -11.68 14.25
C LEU A 372 11.34 -10.51 14.85
N PRO A 373 10.77 -9.29 14.93
CA PRO A 373 11.34 -8.22 15.72
C PRO A 373 11.49 -8.63 17.20
N GLU A 374 12.38 -7.97 17.91
CA GLU A 374 12.59 -8.22 19.34
C GLU A 374 11.27 -8.03 20.13
N GLY A 375 10.95 -8.99 20.99
CA GLY A 375 9.75 -8.97 21.81
C GLY A 375 8.43 -9.23 21.06
N VAL A 376 8.49 -9.63 19.79
CA VAL A 376 7.33 -9.99 18.97
C VAL A 376 7.27 -11.51 18.79
N SER A 377 6.09 -12.08 18.99
CA SER A 377 5.80 -13.50 18.72
C SER A 377 5.03 -13.67 17.39
N GLN A 378 5.00 -14.89 16.88
CA GLN A 378 4.17 -15.24 15.72
C GLN A 378 2.67 -15.03 16.02
N ALA A 379 2.27 -15.24 17.27
CA ALA A 379 0.89 -15.02 17.71
C ALA A 379 0.51 -13.54 17.57
N ASP A 380 1.40 -12.61 17.95
CA ASP A 380 1.16 -11.16 17.82
C ASP A 380 0.98 -10.73 16.35
N VAL A 381 1.79 -11.30 15.46
CA VAL A 381 1.67 -11.04 14.00
C VAL A 381 0.35 -11.57 13.45
N SER A 382 -0.07 -12.77 13.90
CA SER A 382 -1.34 -13.37 13.50
C SER A 382 -2.54 -12.58 14.07
N GLU A 383 -2.47 -12.14 15.33
CA GLU A 383 -3.50 -11.31 15.96
C GLU A 383 -3.68 -9.98 15.21
N MET A 384 -2.57 -9.31 14.83
CA MET A 384 -2.66 -8.11 14.01
C MET A 384 -3.35 -8.38 12.67
N ALA A 385 -3.03 -9.48 12.00
CA ALA A 385 -3.67 -9.85 10.72
C ALA A 385 -5.18 -10.10 10.88
N MET A 386 -5.58 -10.83 11.94
CA MET A 386 -6.99 -11.10 12.24
C MET A 386 -7.76 -9.82 12.66
N GLY A 387 -7.10 -8.84 13.21
CA GLY A 387 -7.69 -7.55 13.60
C GLY A 387 -7.87 -6.56 12.45
N LEU A 388 -7.46 -6.87 11.24
CA LEU A 388 -7.62 -6.00 10.07
C LEU A 388 -9.11 -5.87 9.66
N PRO A 389 -9.48 -4.81 8.90
CA PRO A 389 -10.84 -4.66 8.37
C PRO A 389 -11.30 -5.86 7.54
N PRO A 390 -12.63 -6.02 7.35
CA PRO A 390 -13.22 -7.18 6.66
C PRO A 390 -12.63 -7.50 5.28
N PHE A 391 -12.29 -6.51 4.48
CA PHE A 391 -11.62 -6.72 3.19
C PHE A 391 -10.37 -7.60 3.32
N TYR A 392 -9.54 -7.34 4.32
CA TYR A 392 -8.26 -8.05 4.51
C TYR A 392 -8.44 -9.43 5.13
N THR A 393 -9.47 -9.62 5.94
CA THR A 393 -9.69 -10.89 6.67
C THR A 393 -10.60 -11.85 5.92
N THR A 394 -11.50 -11.36 5.07
CA THR A 394 -12.48 -12.20 4.37
C THR A 394 -12.18 -12.37 2.88
N SER A 395 -11.74 -11.29 2.19
CA SER A 395 -11.49 -11.35 0.73
C SER A 395 -10.04 -11.70 0.42
N VAL A 396 -9.08 -10.98 1.01
CA VAL A 396 -7.65 -11.23 0.77
C VAL A 396 -7.12 -12.35 1.65
N GLN A 397 -7.67 -12.52 2.84
CA GLN A 397 -7.23 -13.49 3.85
C GLN A 397 -5.74 -13.33 4.19
N VAL A 398 -5.37 -12.12 4.62
CA VAL A 398 -3.98 -11.78 4.97
C VAL A 398 -3.49 -12.68 6.11
N ALA A 399 -2.51 -13.52 5.83
CA ALA A 399 -1.98 -14.51 6.77
C ALA A 399 -0.44 -14.60 6.65
N PRO A 400 0.32 -13.65 7.21
CA PRO A 400 1.78 -13.74 7.18
C PRO A 400 2.26 -14.94 7.99
N SER A 401 3.25 -15.65 7.45
CA SER A 401 3.81 -16.83 8.11
C SER A 401 5.33 -16.78 8.16
N GLN A 402 5.93 -17.37 9.19
CA GLN A 402 7.36 -17.58 9.18
C GLN A 402 7.74 -18.63 8.14
N VAL A 403 8.91 -18.48 7.53
CA VAL A 403 9.47 -19.50 6.63
C VAL A 403 9.62 -20.84 7.35
N LEU A 404 9.45 -21.94 6.63
CA LEU A 404 9.53 -23.29 7.21
C LEU A 404 10.97 -23.83 7.27
N ASP A 405 11.90 -23.20 6.58
CA ASP A 405 13.32 -23.63 6.55
C ASP A 405 14.08 -23.10 7.77
N GLU A 406 14.32 -23.99 8.72
CA GLU A 406 15.08 -23.65 9.93
C GLU A 406 16.52 -23.23 9.62
N GLY A 407 17.14 -23.82 8.59
CA GLY A 407 18.48 -23.42 8.14
C GLY A 407 18.52 -21.97 7.70
N LEU A 408 17.50 -21.49 6.97
CA LEU A 408 17.39 -20.08 6.59
C LEU A 408 17.27 -19.17 7.81
N ILE A 409 16.49 -19.57 8.81
CA ILE A 409 16.31 -18.80 10.05
C ILE A 409 17.63 -18.72 10.82
N GLU A 410 18.32 -19.84 10.99
CA GLU A 410 19.57 -19.92 11.75
C GLU A 410 20.72 -19.19 11.05
N GLU A 411 20.91 -19.40 9.74
CA GLU A 411 21.92 -18.69 8.94
C GLU A 411 21.70 -17.18 8.98
N THR A 412 20.45 -16.76 8.85
CA THR A 412 20.12 -15.34 8.91
C THR A 412 20.39 -14.76 10.29
N ARG A 413 20.00 -15.45 11.36
CA ARG A 413 20.22 -15.01 12.75
C ARG A 413 21.70 -14.93 13.09
N SER A 414 22.51 -15.90 12.69
CA SER A 414 23.95 -15.93 12.96
C SER A 414 24.75 -14.89 12.17
N SER A 415 24.15 -14.30 11.12
CA SER A 415 24.78 -13.29 10.25
C SER A 415 24.45 -11.84 10.62
N LEU A 416 23.60 -11.64 11.65
CA LEU A 416 23.25 -10.32 12.20
C LEU A 416 24.29 -9.83 13.18
#